data_f9dd052397f7b56ba16711535bc9abb3
#
_entry.id   f9dd052397f7b56ba16711535bc9abb3
#
_cell.length_a   1.000
_cell.length_b   1.000
_cell.length_c   1.000
_cell.angle_alpha   90.00
_cell.angle_beta   90.00
_cell.angle_gamma   90.00
#
_symmetry.space_group_name_H-M   'P 1'
#
loop_
_entity.id
_entity.type
_entity.pdbx_description
1 polymer ?
#
loop_
_entity_poly.entity_id
_entity_poly.type
_entity_poly.pdbx_seq_one_letter_code
_entity_poly.pdbx_strand_id
1 'polypeptide(L)'
;MKCPFCNHMDTQVVETRMGEEGAFIRRRRQCLSCAKRFTTYERPDVSFPTVVKKDGRRTEFSHDKLQASFVLALRKRPVASAEVDAAIDHVEEKLLNAGVREVASSHIGELVMHELRKLDKVAYIRFASVYRSFERR
;
A
#
# COMPACT_ATOMS: atom_id res chain seq x y z
N MET A 1 -4.30 -3.42 28.10
CA MET A 1 -3.01 -3.67 27.41
C MET A 1 -1.99 -4.16 28.44
N LYS A 2 -1.23 -5.16 28.05
CA LYS A 2 -0.20 -5.77 28.92
C LYS A 2 0.96 -4.82 29.19
N CYS A 3 1.40 -4.70 30.46
CA CYS A 3 2.55 -3.89 30.81
C CYS A 3 3.85 -4.47 30.23
N PRO A 4 4.66 -3.68 29.51
CA PRO A 4 5.91 -4.19 28.93
C PRO A 4 7.02 -4.42 29.98
N PHE A 5 6.85 -3.92 31.20
CA PHE A 5 7.87 -4.03 32.25
C PHE A 5 7.64 -5.21 33.18
N CYS A 6 6.40 -5.47 33.59
CA CYS A 6 6.08 -6.53 34.56
C CYS A 6 5.11 -7.58 34.03
N ASN A 7 4.61 -7.43 32.81
CA ASN A 7 3.67 -8.35 32.15
C ASN A 7 2.26 -8.42 32.80
N HIS A 8 1.95 -7.50 33.71
CA HIS A 8 0.59 -7.41 34.25
C HIS A 8 -0.40 -7.09 33.14
N MET A 9 -1.56 -7.74 33.14
CA MET A 9 -2.51 -7.61 32.03
C MET A 9 -3.32 -6.31 32.05
N ASP A 10 -3.42 -5.64 33.23
CA ASP A 10 -4.23 -4.45 33.37
C ASP A 10 -3.39 -3.20 33.45
N THR A 11 -3.65 -2.27 32.55
CA THR A 11 -3.07 -0.92 32.53
C THR A 11 -4.19 0.07 32.28
N GLN A 12 -4.01 1.32 32.72
CA GLN A 12 -5.00 2.37 32.49
C GLN A 12 -4.41 3.50 31.66
N VAL A 13 -5.27 4.15 30.88
CA VAL A 13 -4.89 5.31 30.09
C VAL A 13 -4.98 6.56 30.98
N VAL A 14 -3.87 7.27 31.14
CA VAL A 14 -3.82 8.51 31.94
C VAL A 14 -3.88 9.77 31.10
N GLU A 15 -3.53 9.67 29.81
CA GLU A 15 -3.59 10.81 28.88
C GLU A 15 -3.76 10.31 27.46
N THR A 16 -4.54 11.04 26.64
CA THR A 16 -4.73 10.76 25.21
C THR A 16 -4.53 12.05 24.42
N ARG A 17 -3.73 12.00 23.39
CA ARG A 17 -3.51 13.12 22.46
C ARG A 17 -3.55 12.63 21.02
N MET A 18 -4.10 13.46 20.13
CA MET A 18 -4.01 13.21 18.69
C MET A 18 -2.77 13.90 18.14
N GLY A 19 -2.09 13.24 17.18
CA GLY A 19 -0.92 13.79 16.49
C GLY A 19 -1.18 13.94 15.00
N GLU A 20 -0.40 14.81 14.36
CA GLU A 20 -0.44 15.05 12.92
C GLU A 20 -1.87 15.17 12.36
N GLU A 21 -2.65 16.08 12.92
CA GLU A 21 -4.03 16.36 12.49
C GLU A 21 -4.96 15.12 12.49
N GLY A 22 -4.74 14.23 13.46
CA GLY A 22 -5.56 13.03 13.61
C GLY A 22 -5.00 11.78 12.94
N ALA A 23 -3.78 11.85 12.40
CA ALA A 23 -3.16 10.71 11.73
C ALA A 23 -2.84 9.56 12.69
N PHE A 24 -2.64 9.87 13.96
CA PHE A 24 -2.43 8.85 14.99
C PHE A 24 -2.95 9.31 16.33
N ILE A 25 -3.14 8.37 17.25
CA ILE A 25 -3.52 8.64 18.64
C ILE A 25 -2.35 8.20 19.52
N ARG A 26 -1.90 9.12 20.39
CA ARG A 26 -0.86 8.84 21.39
C ARG A 26 -1.54 8.69 22.75
N ARG A 27 -1.29 7.56 23.42
CA ARG A 27 -1.82 7.33 24.76
C ARG A 27 -0.69 7.09 25.74
N ARG A 28 -0.75 7.80 26.88
CA ARG A 28 0.11 7.55 28.01
C ARG A 28 -0.61 6.58 28.93
N ARG A 29 0.02 5.47 29.24
CA ARG A 29 -0.58 4.40 30.06
C ARG A 29 0.21 4.18 31.33
N GLN A 30 -0.46 3.69 32.36
CA GLN A 30 0.16 3.33 33.65
C GLN A 30 -0.26 1.94 34.05
N CYS A 31 0.70 1.12 34.47
CA CYS A 31 0.44 -0.21 34.96
C CYS A 31 -0.20 -0.13 36.37
N LEU A 32 -1.23 -0.94 36.59
CA LEU A 32 -1.91 -1.02 37.86
C LEU A 32 -1.10 -1.79 38.91
N SER A 33 -0.13 -2.59 38.49
CA SER A 33 0.71 -3.39 39.37
C SER A 33 2.03 -2.69 39.72
N CYS A 34 2.87 -2.39 38.71
CA CYS A 34 4.20 -1.81 38.95
C CYS A 34 4.23 -0.28 38.91
N ALA A 35 3.13 0.35 38.58
CA ALA A 35 2.95 1.80 38.47
C ALA A 35 3.83 2.51 37.43
N LYS A 36 4.60 1.80 36.65
CA LYS A 36 5.40 2.38 35.56
C LYS A 36 4.51 2.89 34.45
N ARG A 37 4.94 3.98 33.82
CA ARG A 37 4.23 4.57 32.69
C ARG A 37 4.93 4.23 31.39
N PHE A 38 4.13 4.08 30.33
CA PHE A 38 4.65 3.84 28.98
C PHE A 38 3.70 4.47 27.96
N THR A 39 4.24 4.73 26.77
CA THR A 39 3.49 5.36 25.69
C THR A 39 3.10 4.33 24.65
N THR A 40 1.87 4.42 24.16
CA THR A 40 1.39 3.62 23.03
C THR A 40 0.89 4.53 21.93
N TYR A 41 0.93 4.03 20.71
CA TYR A 41 0.42 4.73 19.52
C TYR A 41 -0.60 3.85 18.84
N GLU A 42 -1.66 4.48 18.39
CA GLU A 42 -2.65 3.82 17.55
C GLU A 42 -2.62 4.48 16.19
N ARG A 43 -2.37 3.71 15.15
CA ARG A 43 -2.36 4.16 13.77
C ARG A 43 -3.24 3.25 12.94
N PRO A 44 -3.88 3.76 11.86
CA PRO A 44 -4.58 2.87 10.93
C PRO A 44 -3.62 1.84 10.38
N ASP A 45 -4.04 0.59 10.38
CA ASP A 45 -3.28 -0.49 9.77
C ASP A 45 -3.77 -0.66 8.32
N VAL A 46 -3.25 0.20 7.45
CA VAL A 46 -3.58 0.19 6.03
C VAL A 46 -2.37 -0.34 5.29
N SER A 47 -2.47 -1.54 4.76
CA SER A 47 -1.39 -2.19 4.06
C SER A 47 -1.82 -2.65 2.68
N PHE A 48 -0.87 -2.68 1.74
CA PHE A 48 -1.10 -3.23 0.42
C PHE A 48 -1.23 -4.75 0.50
N PRO A 49 -2.07 -5.36 -0.36
CA PRO A 49 -2.14 -6.81 -0.42
C PRO A 49 -0.82 -7.41 -0.91
N THR A 50 -0.55 -8.63 -0.47
CA THR A 50 0.59 -9.40 -0.99
C THR A 50 0.31 -9.76 -2.44
N VAL A 51 1.32 -9.65 -3.29
CA VAL A 51 1.21 -9.96 -4.71
C VAL A 51 1.51 -11.44 -4.94
N VAL A 52 0.56 -12.14 -5.55
CA VAL A 52 0.74 -13.54 -5.93
C VAL A 52 1.12 -13.60 -7.40
N LYS A 53 2.34 -14.06 -7.67
CA LYS A 53 2.87 -14.22 -9.02
C LYS A 53 2.20 -15.40 -9.72
N LYS A 54 2.33 -15.44 -11.04
CA LYS A 54 1.73 -16.51 -11.87
C LYS A 54 2.21 -17.92 -11.48
N ASP A 55 3.45 -18.04 -11.01
CA ASP A 55 4.03 -19.29 -10.54
C ASP A 55 3.68 -19.63 -9.08
N GLY A 56 2.84 -18.84 -8.45
CA GLY A 56 2.41 -19.02 -7.06
C GLY A 56 3.29 -18.35 -6.01
N ARG A 57 4.41 -17.76 -6.42
CA ARG A 57 5.26 -17.03 -5.47
C ARG A 57 4.54 -15.79 -4.92
N ARG A 58 4.76 -15.53 -3.65
CA ARG A 58 4.23 -14.35 -2.98
C ARG A 58 5.33 -13.33 -2.78
N THR A 59 5.07 -12.09 -3.16
CA THR A 59 6.01 -10.98 -3.00
C THR A 59 5.28 -9.79 -2.42
N GLU A 60 6.02 -8.91 -1.76
CA GLU A 60 5.44 -7.66 -1.27
C GLU A 60 5.11 -6.75 -2.45
N PHE A 61 4.04 -5.97 -2.30
CA PHE A 61 3.74 -4.91 -3.25
C PHE A 61 4.86 -3.87 -3.24
N SER A 62 5.31 -3.46 -4.43
CA SER A 62 6.36 -2.46 -4.56
C SER A 62 5.86 -1.26 -5.35
N HIS A 63 5.83 -0.11 -4.72
CA HIS A 63 5.52 1.17 -5.37
C HIS A 63 6.53 1.44 -6.50
N ASP A 64 7.81 1.16 -6.27
CA ASP A 64 8.87 1.42 -7.24
C ASP A 64 8.69 0.58 -8.51
N LYS A 65 8.29 -0.67 -8.36
CA LYS A 65 8.02 -1.55 -9.51
C LYS A 65 6.80 -1.07 -10.31
N LEU A 66 5.76 -0.62 -9.60
CA LEU A 66 4.58 -0.05 -10.25
C LEU A 66 4.94 1.20 -11.03
N GLN A 67 5.68 2.12 -10.41
CA GLN A 67 6.16 3.33 -11.05
C GLN A 67 7.01 3.03 -12.28
N ALA A 68 7.93 2.07 -12.17
CA ALA A 68 8.79 1.64 -13.27
C ALA A 68 7.98 1.13 -14.47
N SER A 69 6.88 0.42 -14.22
CA SER A 69 5.99 -0.06 -15.28
C SER A 69 5.38 1.09 -16.06
N PHE A 70 4.91 2.13 -15.37
CA PHE A 70 4.37 3.31 -16.03
C PHE A 70 5.45 4.09 -16.79
N VAL A 71 6.61 4.32 -16.17
CA VAL A 71 7.72 5.05 -16.79
C VAL A 71 8.18 4.36 -18.05
N LEU A 72 8.34 3.05 -18.03
CA LEU A 72 8.78 2.28 -19.18
C LEU A 72 7.76 2.35 -20.35
N ALA A 73 6.47 2.18 -20.04
CA ALA A 73 5.43 2.23 -21.05
C ALA A 73 5.26 3.62 -21.67
N LEU A 74 5.48 4.66 -20.87
CA LEU A 74 5.28 6.06 -21.27
C LEU A 74 6.56 6.72 -21.80
N ARG A 75 7.64 5.96 -21.96
CA ARG A 75 8.92 6.49 -22.45
C ARG A 75 8.72 7.22 -23.78
N LYS A 76 9.21 8.47 -23.86
CA LYS A 76 9.10 9.33 -25.02
C LYS A 76 7.66 9.65 -25.45
N ARG A 77 6.72 9.55 -24.54
CA ARG A 77 5.34 9.96 -24.79
C ARG A 77 5.07 11.29 -24.10
N PRO A 78 4.22 12.14 -24.72
CA PRO A 78 3.96 13.49 -24.20
C PRO A 78 2.90 13.45 -23.07
N VAL A 79 3.22 12.79 -21.99
CA VAL A 79 2.35 12.70 -20.81
C VAL A 79 3.05 13.39 -19.64
N ALA A 80 2.36 14.33 -18.99
CA ALA A 80 2.92 15.08 -17.88
C ALA A 80 3.13 14.17 -16.66
N SER A 81 4.20 14.43 -15.90
CA SER A 81 4.52 13.64 -14.70
C SER A 81 3.39 13.66 -13.68
N ALA A 82 2.66 14.78 -13.56
CA ALA A 82 1.52 14.88 -12.66
C ALA A 82 0.40 13.89 -13.03
N GLU A 83 0.16 13.66 -14.32
CA GLU A 83 -0.82 12.69 -14.79
C GLU A 83 -0.37 11.25 -14.51
N VAL A 84 0.92 10.99 -14.65
CA VAL A 84 1.50 9.68 -14.34
C VAL A 84 1.37 9.39 -12.85
N ASP A 85 1.71 10.36 -12.00
CA ASP A 85 1.60 10.22 -10.55
C ASP A 85 0.15 9.97 -10.12
N ALA A 86 -0.80 10.67 -10.73
CA ALA A 86 -2.22 10.47 -10.46
C ALA A 86 -2.67 9.06 -10.84
N ALA A 87 -2.18 8.53 -11.96
CA ALA A 87 -2.50 7.18 -12.40
C ALA A 87 -1.96 6.12 -11.43
N ILE A 88 -0.73 6.31 -10.95
CA ILE A 88 -0.11 5.43 -9.96
C ILE A 88 -0.94 5.45 -8.66
N ASP A 89 -1.31 6.64 -8.20
CA ASP A 89 -2.13 6.81 -7.00
C ASP A 89 -3.49 6.09 -7.15
N HIS A 90 -4.11 6.16 -8.32
CA HIS A 90 -5.38 5.48 -8.58
C HIS A 90 -5.25 3.96 -8.45
N VAL A 91 -4.17 3.39 -9.00
CA VAL A 91 -3.92 1.95 -8.88
C VAL A 91 -3.72 1.56 -7.41
N GLU A 92 -2.90 2.30 -6.69
CA GLU A 92 -2.61 2.03 -5.28
C GLU A 92 -3.86 2.17 -4.42
N GLU A 93 -4.67 3.20 -4.67
CA GLU A 93 -5.92 3.41 -3.95
C GLU A 93 -6.89 2.24 -4.14
N LYS A 94 -7.02 1.75 -5.37
CA LYS A 94 -7.87 0.59 -5.66
C LYS A 94 -7.39 -0.66 -4.93
N LEU A 95 -6.07 -0.87 -4.85
CA LEU A 95 -5.50 -2.00 -4.14
C LEU A 95 -5.76 -1.92 -2.63
N LEU A 96 -5.59 -0.73 -2.04
CA LEU A 96 -5.85 -0.51 -0.63
C LEU A 96 -7.34 -0.66 -0.28
N ASN A 97 -8.20 -0.13 -1.13
CA ASN A 97 -9.65 -0.14 -0.89
C ASN A 97 -10.29 -1.50 -1.12
N ALA A 98 -9.62 -2.41 -1.81
CA ALA A 98 -10.14 -3.75 -2.08
C ALA A 98 -10.32 -4.58 -0.81
N GLY A 99 -9.56 -4.26 0.25
CA GLY A 99 -9.69 -4.95 1.55
C GLY A 99 -9.28 -6.42 1.51
N VAL A 100 -8.46 -6.82 0.55
CA VAL A 100 -8.02 -8.20 0.38
C VAL A 100 -6.59 -8.36 0.89
N ARG A 101 -6.24 -9.57 1.32
CA ARG A 101 -4.89 -9.88 1.80
C ARG A 101 -3.93 -10.19 0.66
N GLU A 102 -4.44 -10.72 -0.42
CA GLU A 102 -3.64 -11.12 -1.58
C GLU A 102 -4.30 -10.64 -2.86
N VAL A 103 -3.49 -10.32 -3.86
CA VAL A 103 -3.93 -9.92 -5.18
C VAL A 103 -3.05 -10.60 -6.22
N ALA A 104 -3.66 -11.10 -7.28
CA ALA A 104 -2.91 -11.67 -8.39
C ALA A 104 -2.13 -10.56 -9.13
N SER A 105 -0.91 -10.86 -9.54
CA SER A 105 -0.11 -9.92 -10.35
C SER A 105 -0.83 -9.54 -11.65
N SER A 106 -1.60 -10.45 -12.21
CA SER A 106 -2.43 -10.20 -13.40
C SER A 106 -3.48 -9.11 -13.16
N HIS A 107 -4.06 -9.07 -11.96
CA HIS A 107 -5.03 -8.04 -11.62
C HIS A 107 -4.37 -6.65 -11.56
N ILE A 108 -3.16 -6.57 -11.01
CA ILE A 108 -2.39 -5.31 -10.99
C ILE A 108 -2.10 -4.88 -12.42
N GLY A 109 -1.70 -5.81 -13.29
CA GLY A 109 -1.47 -5.54 -14.71
C GLY A 109 -2.71 -4.97 -15.41
N GLU A 110 -3.88 -5.49 -15.10
CA GLU A 110 -5.15 -4.97 -15.64
C GLU A 110 -5.43 -3.55 -15.17
N LEU A 111 -5.16 -3.26 -13.90
CA LEU A 111 -5.32 -1.90 -13.36
C LEU A 111 -4.38 -0.91 -14.06
N VAL A 112 -3.13 -1.32 -14.28
CA VAL A 112 -2.13 -0.52 -15.02
C VAL A 112 -2.61 -0.26 -16.44
N MET A 113 -3.06 -1.29 -17.15
CA MET A 113 -3.57 -1.16 -18.51
C MET A 113 -4.75 -0.20 -18.59
N HIS A 114 -5.66 -0.27 -17.62
CA HIS A 114 -6.82 0.61 -17.56
C HIS A 114 -6.40 2.08 -17.46
N GLU A 115 -5.41 2.37 -16.61
CA GLU A 115 -4.90 3.74 -16.46
C GLU A 115 -4.12 4.20 -17.70
N LEU A 116 -3.27 3.34 -18.26
CA LEU A 116 -2.49 3.66 -19.46
C LEU A 116 -3.39 3.96 -20.65
N ARG A 117 -4.50 3.24 -20.78
CA ARG A 117 -5.46 3.46 -21.85
C ARG A 117 -6.03 4.88 -21.84
N LYS A 118 -6.20 5.45 -20.66
CA LYS A 118 -6.67 6.83 -20.49
C LYS A 118 -5.57 7.85 -20.78
N LEU A 119 -4.32 7.51 -20.50
CA LEU A 119 -3.20 8.44 -20.61
C LEU A 119 -2.64 8.54 -22.03
N ASP A 120 -2.38 7.39 -22.67
CA ASP A 120 -1.72 7.34 -23.96
C ASP A 120 -1.92 5.99 -24.61
N LYS A 121 -2.49 6.00 -25.79
CA LYS A 121 -2.83 4.77 -26.53
C LYS A 121 -1.60 3.92 -26.90
N VAL A 122 -0.50 4.59 -27.26
CA VAL A 122 0.74 3.90 -27.62
C VAL A 122 1.34 3.19 -26.41
N ALA A 123 1.36 3.88 -25.26
CA ALA A 123 1.84 3.29 -24.00
C ALA A 123 0.99 2.09 -23.60
N TYR A 124 -0.32 2.20 -23.75
CA TYR A 124 -1.24 1.09 -23.51
C TYR A 124 -0.89 -0.13 -24.36
N ILE A 125 -0.69 0.06 -25.66
CA ILE A 125 -0.36 -1.02 -26.59
C ILE A 125 0.98 -1.65 -26.23
N ARG A 126 1.99 -0.84 -25.89
CA ARG A 126 3.30 -1.34 -25.44
C ARG A 126 3.18 -2.25 -24.24
N PHE A 127 2.49 -1.78 -23.19
CA PHE A 127 2.32 -2.55 -21.98
C PHE A 127 1.50 -3.80 -22.20
N ALA A 128 0.39 -3.70 -22.93
CA ALA A 128 -0.49 -4.82 -23.22
C ALA A 128 0.23 -5.92 -24.00
N SER A 129 1.12 -5.56 -24.93
CA SER A 129 1.89 -6.52 -25.70
C SER A 129 2.84 -7.33 -24.82
N VAL A 130 3.58 -6.65 -23.92
CA VAL A 130 4.49 -7.30 -22.97
C VAL A 130 3.72 -8.16 -21.98
N TYR A 131 2.65 -7.62 -21.43
CA TYR A 131 1.81 -8.29 -20.43
C TYR A 131 1.20 -9.59 -21.00
N ARG A 132 0.60 -9.52 -22.18
CA ARG A 132 0.00 -10.69 -22.84
C ARG A 132 1.03 -11.73 -23.23
N SER A 133 2.22 -11.30 -23.63
CA SER A 133 3.32 -12.20 -23.92
C SER A 133 3.73 -13.00 -22.68
N PHE A 134 3.75 -12.34 -21.52
CA PHE A 134 4.04 -12.98 -20.23
C PHE A 134 2.96 -14.00 -19.83
N GLU A 135 1.71 -13.70 -20.08
CA GLU A 135 0.60 -14.60 -19.72
C GLU A 135 0.57 -15.88 -20.55
N ARG A 136 1.07 -15.84 -21.78
CA ARG A 136 1.11 -17.01 -22.68
C ARG A 136 2.22 -18.00 -22.35
N ARG A 137 3.16 -17.59 -21.52
CA ARG A 137 4.24 -18.44 -21.05
C ARG A 137 3.87 -19.04 -19.70
#